data_eba0702bbc0253d05b3977a42facce85
#
_entry.id   eba0702bbc0253d05b3977a42facce85
#
_cell.length_a   1.000
_cell.length_b   1.000
_cell.length_c   1.000
_cell.angle_alpha   90.00
_cell.angle_beta   90.00
_cell.angle_gamma   90.00
#
_symmetry.space_group_name_H-M   'P 1'
#
loop_
_entity.id
_entity.type
_entity.pdbx_description
1 polymer ?
#
loop_
_entity_poly.entity_id
_entity_poly.type
_entity_poly.pdbx_seq_one_letter_code
_entity_poly.pdbx_strand_id
1 'polypeptide(L)'
;LRRQRQMCIRDRMLEDIAVLTGATVISTDKGMKIEDANLSVLGTAEKVTLNKENTTIVDGAGSKDAIAARVAQIRAGIEAATSDYDKEKLQERLAKLAGGVAVLYVGAATEVEMKEKKDRVDDALAATRAAVEEGIVPGGGVAYIRAVEALETLKGDNEDQTTGIQIVKRAIEEPLRQIVTNAGGEGSVVVNKVKEGKGAFGYNARDDRYEDLLKAGIIDPTKVSRVALENAASIASMFLTTECVLAEKKSDAPAMPAMPGGGMGGMM
;
A
#
# COMPACT_ATOMS: atom_id res chain seq x y z
N LEU A 1 -12.64 -17.70 15.60
CA LEU A 1 -11.87 -16.47 15.84
C LEU A 1 -11.77 -15.57 14.60
N ARG A 2 -11.38 -16.04 13.40
CA ARG A 2 -11.31 -15.20 12.18
C ARG A 2 -12.68 -14.67 11.71
N ARG A 3 -13.73 -15.49 11.72
CA ARG A 3 -15.10 -15.08 11.35
C ARG A 3 -15.67 -14.03 12.32
N GLN A 4 -15.46 -14.18 13.61
CA GLN A 4 -15.91 -13.20 14.61
C GLN A 4 -15.19 -11.85 14.46
N ARG A 5 -13.85 -11.84 14.18
CA ARG A 5 -13.12 -10.60 13.91
C ARG A 5 -13.63 -9.84 12.68
N GLN A 6 -13.90 -10.55 11.58
CA GLN A 6 -14.46 -9.91 10.36
C GLN A 6 -15.87 -9.34 10.60
N MET A 7 -16.70 -10.02 11.37
CA MET A 7 -18.03 -9.56 11.75
C MET A 7 -17.95 -8.28 12.60
N CYS A 8 -17.11 -8.25 13.62
CA CYS A 8 -16.88 -7.08 14.45
C CYS A 8 -16.35 -5.85 13.68
N ILE A 9 -15.48 -6.03 12.69
CA ILE A 9 -14.98 -4.93 11.87
C ILE A 9 -16.07 -4.34 11.01
N ARG A 10 -16.88 -5.17 10.36
CA ARG A 10 -17.99 -4.74 9.52
C ARG A 10 -19.07 -4.00 10.34
N ASP A 11 -19.43 -4.51 11.51
CA ASP A 11 -20.42 -3.90 12.39
C ASP A 11 -19.97 -2.52 12.89
N ARG A 12 -18.67 -2.38 13.20
CA ARG A 12 -18.10 -1.09 13.59
C ARG A 12 -18.09 -0.07 12.46
N MET A 13 -17.89 -0.50 11.20
CA MET A 13 -18.00 0.39 10.03
C MET A 13 -19.44 0.84 9.79
N LEU A 14 -20.41 -0.04 9.97
CA LEU A 14 -21.84 0.32 9.90
C LEU A 14 -22.22 1.32 11.00
N GLU A 15 -21.69 1.16 12.20
CA GLU A 15 -21.89 2.15 13.29
C GLU A 15 -21.26 3.53 12.95
N ASP A 16 -20.11 3.56 12.28
CA ASP A 16 -19.49 4.81 11.85
C ASP A 16 -20.35 5.54 10.81
N ILE A 17 -20.94 4.80 9.86
CA ILE A 17 -21.91 5.32 8.89
C ILE A 17 -23.17 5.84 9.60
N ALA A 18 -23.67 5.09 10.57
CA ALA A 18 -24.85 5.48 11.33
C ALA A 18 -24.61 6.78 12.10
N VAL A 19 -23.47 6.92 12.77
CA VAL A 19 -23.11 8.16 13.48
C VAL A 19 -22.98 9.33 12.51
N LEU A 20 -22.38 9.10 11.33
CA LEU A 20 -22.22 10.14 10.29
C LEU A 20 -23.55 10.61 9.73
N THR A 21 -24.51 9.72 9.54
CA THR A 21 -25.78 10.01 8.86
C THR A 21 -26.96 10.24 9.81
N GLY A 22 -26.75 10.03 11.12
CA GLY A 22 -27.83 10.04 12.12
C GLY A 22 -28.72 8.79 12.06
N ALA A 23 -28.27 7.72 11.44
CA ALA A 23 -28.99 6.45 11.34
C ALA A 23 -28.86 5.58 12.59
N THR A 24 -29.65 4.51 12.66
CA THR A 24 -29.53 3.46 13.67
C THR A 24 -29.18 2.14 13.02
N VAL A 25 -28.09 1.48 13.47
CA VAL A 25 -27.73 0.15 12.98
C VAL A 25 -28.65 -0.90 13.58
N ILE A 26 -29.36 -1.62 12.73
CA ILE A 26 -30.16 -2.77 13.13
C ILE A 26 -29.23 -3.98 13.22
N SER A 27 -29.07 -4.52 14.42
CA SER A 27 -28.26 -5.70 14.68
C SER A 27 -29.01 -6.68 15.57
N THR A 28 -28.93 -7.96 15.23
CA THR A 28 -29.47 -9.06 16.04
C THR A 28 -28.83 -9.12 17.42
N ASP A 29 -27.56 -8.72 17.54
CA ASP A 29 -26.83 -8.65 18.80
C ASP A 29 -27.42 -7.59 19.77
N LYS A 30 -28.08 -6.55 19.21
CA LYS A 30 -28.82 -5.54 19.98
C LYS A 30 -30.29 -5.90 20.17
N GLY A 31 -30.69 -7.12 19.81
CA GLY A 31 -32.09 -7.60 19.91
C GLY A 31 -33.05 -6.96 18.90
N MET A 32 -32.53 -6.28 17.87
CA MET A 32 -33.34 -5.63 16.83
C MET A 32 -33.56 -6.57 15.65
N LYS A 33 -34.78 -6.54 15.08
CA LYS A 33 -35.10 -7.26 13.86
C LYS A 33 -35.41 -6.28 12.72
N ILE A 34 -35.02 -6.68 11.51
CA ILE A 34 -35.27 -5.87 10.30
C ILE A 34 -36.78 -5.70 10.07
N GLU A 35 -37.57 -6.68 10.45
CA GLU A 35 -39.04 -6.68 10.33
C GLU A 35 -39.73 -5.56 11.15
N ASP A 36 -39.10 -5.16 12.27
CA ASP A 36 -39.57 -4.10 13.16
C ASP A 36 -39.04 -2.70 12.77
N ALA A 37 -38.25 -2.61 11.68
CA ALA A 37 -37.63 -1.36 11.25
C ALA A 37 -38.66 -0.42 10.64
N ASN A 38 -38.62 0.84 11.03
CA ASN A 38 -39.43 1.92 10.47
C ASN A 38 -38.50 3.02 9.89
N LEU A 39 -39.07 4.03 9.27
CA LEU A 39 -38.34 5.11 8.64
C LEU A 39 -37.45 5.93 9.60
N SER A 40 -37.72 5.88 10.91
CA SER A 40 -36.97 6.62 11.91
C SER A 40 -35.54 6.09 12.12
N VAL A 41 -35.23 4.86 11.68
CA VAL A 41 -33.89 4.29 11.76
C VAL A 41 -32.99 4.71 10.60
N LEU A 42 -33.57 5.31 9.55
CA LEU A 42 -32.81 5.78 8.39
C LEU A 42 -32.07 7.07 8.70
N GLY A 43 -30.85 7.16 8.21
CA GLY A 43 -30.07 8.40 8.21
C GLY A 43 -30.28 9.21 6.95
N THR A 44 -29.76 10.41 6.95
CA THR A 44 -29.78 11.32 5.79
C THR A 44 -28.38 11.85 5.48
N ALA A 45 -28.15 12.18 4.21
CA ALA A 45 -26.91 12.78 3.74
C ALA A 45 -27.22 13.68 2.55
N GLU A 46 -26.39 14.69 2.30
CA GLU A 46 -26.56 15.58 1.15
C GLU A 46 -26.35 14.82 -0.17
N LYS A 47 -25.29 14.00 -0.23
CA LYS A 47 -24.99 13.22 -1.43
C LYS A 47 -24.47 11.84 -1.09
N VAL A 48 -25.01 10.82 -1.77
CA VAL A 48 -24.53 9.44 -1.71
C VAL A 48 -24.21 8.96 -3.12
N THR A 49 -22.99 8.51 -3.33
CA THR A 49 -22.54 7.94 -4.61
C THR A 49 -22.12 6.49 -4.37
N LEU A 50 -22.77 5.57 -5.08
CA LEU A 50 -22.49 4.14 -5.02
C LEU A 50 -21.90 3.66 -6.35
N ASN A 51 -20.87 2.86 -6.26
CA ASN A 51 -20.34 2.07 -7.37
C ASN A 51 -20.10 0.62 -6.92
N LYS A 52 -19.55 -0.24 -7.78
CA LYS A 52 -19.32 -1.65 -7.45
C LYS A 52 -18.39 -1.87 -6.26
N GLU A 53 -17.45 -0.96 -6.04
CA GLU A 53 -16.36 -1.13 -5.09
C GLU A 53 -16.48 -0.20 -3.88
N ASN A 54 -17.09 0.99 -4.07
CA ASN A 54 -17.10 2.04 -3.05
C ASN A 54 -18.48 2.66 -2.88
N THR A 55 -18.77 3.05 -1.65
CA THR A 55 -19.89 3.93 -1.29
C THR A 55 -19.32 5.20 -0.66
N THR A 56 -19.58 6.34 -1.30
CA THR A 56 -19.15 7.66 -0.81
C THR A 56 -20.35 8.41 -0.28
N ILE A 57 -20.29 8.81 0.99
CA ILE A 57 -21.33 9.59 1.67
C ILE A 57 -20.72 10.96 1.99
N VAL A 58 -21.34 12.03 1.53
CA VAL A 58 -20.92 13.40 1.74
C VAL A 58 -21.97 14.12 2.56
N ASP A 59 -21.53 14.86 3.58
CA ASP A 59 -22.36 15.68 4.47
C ASP A 59 -23.56 14.92 5.05
N GLY A 60 -23.24 13.91 5.88
CA GLY A 60 -24.25 13.19 6.66
C GLY A 60 -24.86 14.08 7.75
N ALA A 61 -26.16 13.91 8.04
CA ALA A 61 -26.91 14.70 9.01
C ALA A 61 -26.70 14.27 10.47
N GLY A 62 -25.67 13.51 10.77
CA GLY A 62 -25.30 13.14 12.14
C GLY A 62 -24.89 14.34 12.98
N SER A 63 -25.12 14.29 14.31
CA SER A 63 -24.72 15.39 15.19
C SER A 63 -23.21 15.50 15.29
N LYS A 64 -22.67 16.72 15.25
CA LYS A 64 -21.23 16.98 15.37
C LYS A 64 -20.65 16.43 16.67
N ASP A 65 -21.41 16.47 17.76
CA ASP A 65 -20.99 15.96 19.06
C ASP A 65 -20.86 14.42 19.05
N ALA A 66 -21.81 13.72 18.41
CA ALA A 66 -21.73 12.27 18.26
C ALA A 66 -20.53 11.84 17.38
N ILE A 67 -20.27 12.59 16.30
CA ILE A 67 -19.12 12.35 15.42
C ILE A 67 -17.82 12.59 16.20
N ALA A 68 -17.71 13.69 16.98
CA ALA A 68 -16.54 13.99 17.79
C ALA A 68 -16.30 12.93 18.87
N ALA A 69 -17.36 12.49 19.55
CA ALA A 69 -17.27 11.39 20.52
C ALA A 69 -16.80 10.08 19.88
N ARG A 70 -17.31 9.77 18.69
CA ARG A 70 -16.88 8.57 17.95
C ARG A 70 -15.41 8.64 17.51
N VAL A 71 -14.96 9.80 17.03
CA VAL A 71 -13.55 10.06 16.69
C VAL A 71 -12.65 9.87 17.92
N ALA A 72 -13.05 10.39 19.08
CA ALA A 72 -12.30 10.21 20.34
C ALA A 72 -12.22 8.72 20.73
N GLN A 73 -13.32 7.98 20.60
CA GLN A 73 -13.36 6.55 20.87
C GLN A 73 -12.42 5.76 19.94
N ILE A 74 -12.37 6.09 18.64
CA ILE A 74 -11.47 5.43 17.68
C ILE A 74 -10.00 5.74 18.01
N ARG A 75 -9.67 7.00 18.40
CA ARG A 75 -8.30 7.37 18.82
C ARG A 75 -7.86 6.59 20.04
N ALA A 76 -8.67 6.49 21.05
CA ALA A 76 -8.38 5.66 22.23
C ALA A 76 -8.19 4.18 21.85
N GLY A 77 -8.97 3.69 20.87
CA GLY A 77 -8.81 2.34 20.34
C GLY A 77 -7.48 2.10 19.62
N ILE A 78 -6.95 3.11 18.91
CA ILE A 78 -5.63 3.03 18.26
C ILE A 78 -4.52 2.90 19.29
N GLU A 79 -4.59 3.68 20.38
CA GLU A 79 -3.61 3.63 21.47
C GLU A 79 -3.63 2.29 22.21
N ALA A 80 -4.82 1.70 22.40
CA ALA A 80 -5.01 0.42 23.07
C ALA A 80 -4.73 -0.81 22.20
N ALA A 81 -4.65 -0.65 20.87
CA ALA A 81 -4.47 -1.76 19.94
C ALA A 81 -3.04 -2.30 20.01
N THR A 82 -2.91 -3.62 20.15
CA THR A 82 -1.63 -4.33 20.18
C THR A 82 -1.21 -4.90 18.82
N SER A 83 -2.16 -5.02 17.89
CA SER A 83 -1.94 -5.53 16.53
C SER A 83 -1.79 -4.39 15.54
N ASP A 84 -0.75 -4.42 14.72
CA ASP A 84 -0.53 -3.42 13.67
C ASP A 84 -1.68 -3.40 12.65
N TYR A 85 -2.23 -4.57 12.33
CA TYR A 85 -3.43 -4.66 11.47
C TYR A 85 -4.64 -3.94 12.08
N ASP A 86 -4.89 -4.11 13.39
CA ASP A 86 -6.01 -3.46 14.05
C ASP A 86 -5.78 -1.93 14.12
N LYS A 87 -4.54 -1.49 14.35
CA LYS A 87 -4.16 -0.06 14.30
C LYS A 87 -4.42 0.53 12.93
N GLU A 88 -3.97 -0.14 11.86
CA GLU A 88 -4.20 0.31 10.48
C GLU A 88 -5.69 0.46 10.18
N LYS A 89 -6.51 -0.52 10.54
CA LYS A 89 -7.97 -0.46 10.33
C LYS A 89 -8.67 0.62 11.14
N LEU A 90 -8.22 0.89 12.35
CA LEU A 90 -8.72 1.99 13.15
C LEU A 90 -8.30 3.35 12.59
N GLN A 91 -7.06 3.49 12.09
CA GLN A 91 -6.58 4.70 11.42
C GLN A 91 -7.37 4.98 10.13
N GLU A 92 -7.65 3.94 9.32
CA GLU A 92 -8.49 4.06 8.13
C GLU A 92 -9.90 4.59 8.47
N ARG A 93 -10.53 4.06 9.52
CA ARG A 93 -11.83 4.53 10.01
C ARG A 93 -11.78 5.97 10.51
N LEU A 94 -10.73 6.31 11.27
CA LEU A 94 -10.51 7.67 11.75
C LEU A 94 -10.40 8.66 10.61
N ALA A 95 -9.63 8.33 9.58
CA ALA A 95 -9.45 9.18 8.40
C ALA A 95 -10.76 9.43 7.66
N LYS A 96 -11.60 8.41 7.52
CA LYS A 96 -12.92 8.53 6.86
C LYS A 96 -13.91 9.40 7.64
N LEU A 97 -13.87 9.35 8.97
CA LEU A 97 -14.78 10.13 9.84
C LEU A 97 -14.32 11.57 10.08
N ALA A 98 -13.02 11.77 10.28
CA ALA A 98 -12.46 13.05 10.72
C ALA A 98 -11.89 13.90 9.58
N GLY A 99 -11.46 13.26 8.49
CA GLY A 99 -10.70 13.92 7.41
C GLY A 99 -11.53 14.34 6.18
N GLY A 100 -12.77 13.91 6.08
CA GLY A 100 -13.55 14.06 4.85
C GLY A 100 -13.05 13.15 3.72
N VAL A 101 -13.67 13.30 2.54
CA VAL A 101 -13.34 12.52 1.34
C VAL A 101 -12.91 13.46 0.22
N ALA A 102 -11.68 13.32 -0.24
CA ALA A 102 -11.22 13.96 -1.48
C ALA A 102 -11.43 13.00 -2.66
N VAL A 103 -12.04 13.50 -3.72
CA VAL A 103 -12.27 12.73 -4.95
C VAL A 103 -11.41 13.33 -6.06
N LEU A 104 -10.45 12.53 -6.55
CA LEU A 104 -9.61 12.91 -7.68
C LEU A 104 -10.17 12.28 -8.97
N TYR A 105 -10.64 13.12 -9.89
CA TYR A 105 -11.09 12.67 -11.19
C TYR A 105 -9.91 12.58 -12.16
N VAL A 106 -9.70 11.40 -12.71
CA VAL A 106 -8.63 11.13 -13.68
C VAL A 106 -9.27 10.98 -15.07
N GLY A 107 -8.72 11.66 -16.07
CA GLY A 107 -9.15 11.58 -17.45
C GLY A 107 -7.98 11.44 -18.39
N ALA A 108 -8.21 10.85 -19.57
CA ALA A 108 -7.26 10.73 -20.67
C ALA A 108 -7.98 10.62 -22.00
N ALA A 109 -7.24 10.67 -23.11
CA ALA A 109 -7.80 10.55 -24.47
C ALA A 109 -8.25 9.11 -24.79
N THR A 110 -7.62 8.11 -24.17
CA THR A 110 -7.94 6.69 -24.35
C THR A 110 -8.19 5.98 -23.03
N GLU A 111 -8.95 4.89 -23.07
CA GLU A 111 -9.23 4.08 -21.86
C GLU A 111 -7.94 3.48 -21.26
N VAL A 112 -7.01 3.03 -22.10
CA VAL A 112 -5.72 2.48 -21.67
C VAL A 112 -4.90 3.53 -20.93
N GLU A 113 -4.78 4.73 -21.50
CA GLU A 113 -4.07 5.85 -20.86
C GLU A 113 -4.75 6.30 -19.56
N MET A 114 -6.08 6.31 -19.52
CA MET A 114 -6.83 6.64 -18.31
C MET A 114 -6.56 5.63 -17.20
N LYS A 115 -6.53 4.33 -17.54
CA LYS A 115 -6.21 3.27 -16.60
C LYS A 115 -4.79 3.39 -16.07
N GLU A 116 -3.81 3.62 -16.96
CA GLU A 116 -2.42 3.84 -16.57
C GLU A 116 -2.26 5.04 -15.62
N LYS A 117 -2.92 6.16 -15.91
CA LYS A 117 -2.91 7.33 -15.02
C LYS A 117 -3.55 7.04 -13.66
N LYS A 118 -4.67 6.31 -13.65
CA LYS A 118 -5.32 5.89 -12.42
C LYS A 118 -4.39 5.02 -11.58
N ASP A 119 -3.80 3.99 -12.17
CA ASP A 119 -2.90 3.07 -11.48
C ASP A 119 -1.68 3.83 -10.89
N ARG A 120 -1.15 4.81 -11.62
CA ARG A 120 -0.06 5.69 -11.13
C ARG A 120 -0.47 6.57 -9.95
N VAL A 121 -1.70 7.07 -9.94
CA VAL A 121 -2.24 7.85 -8.81
C VAL A 121 -2.47 6.95 -7.59
N ASP A 122 -3.01 5.75 -7.79
CA ASP A 122 -3.23 4.78 -6.72
C ASP A 122 -1.90 4.36 -6.08
N ASP A 123 -0.84 4.13 -6.89
CA ASP A 123 0.51 3.82 -6.42
C ASP A 123 1.12 4.99 -5.63
N ALA A 124 1.02 6.21 -6.14
CA ALA A 124 1.49 7.41 -5.44
C ALA A 124 0.78 7.62 -4.10
N LEU A 125 -0.52 7.33 -4.02
CA LEU A 125 -1.29 7.40 -2.78
C LEU A 125 -0.82 6.35 -1.77
N ALA A 126 -0.59 5.10 -2.21
CA ALA A 126 -0.07 4.02 -1.38
C ALA A 126 1.33 4.35 -0.83
N ALA A 127 2.23 4.85 -1.70
CA ALA A 127 3.57 5.31 -1.32
C ALA A 127 3.53 6.46 -0.30
N THR A 128 2.63 7.43 -0.50
CA THR A 128 2.46 8.55 0.44
C THR A 128 1.99 8.07 1.82
N ARG A 129 1.03 7.14 1.88
CA ARG A 129 0.57 6.55 3.14
C ARG A 129 1.70 5.81 3.86
N ALA A 130 2.47 4.98 3.13
CA ALA A 130 3.62 4.28 3.68
C ALA A 130 4.68 5.25 4.23
N ALA A 131 4.90 6.38 3.55
CA ALA A 131 5.83 7.42 4.00
C ALA A 131 5.35 8.14 5.27
N VAL A 132 4.04 8.36 5.42
CA VAL A 132 3.47 8.93 6.66
C VAL A 132 3.61 7.99 7.85
N GLU A 133 3.54 6.67 7.61
CA GLU A 133 3.62 5.66 8.68
C GLU A 133 5.04 5.45 9.21
N GLU A 134 6.04 5.30 8.35
CA GLU A 134 7.42 4.94 8.74
C GLU A 134 8.47 5.97 8.28
N GLY A 135 8.06 7.09 7.72
CA GLY A 135 8.99 8.10 7.22
C GLY A 135 9.56 7.77 5.85
N ILE A 136 10.57 8.54 5.47
CA ILE A 136 11.23 8.47 4.17
C ILE A 136 12.74 8.22 4.30
N VAL A 137 13.30 7.62 3.29
CA VAL A 137 14.75 7.40 3.12
C VAL A 137 15.21 7.94 1.77
N PRO A 138 16.52 8.16 1.55
CA PRO A 138 17.03 8.48 0.22
C PRO A 138 16.64 7.39 -0.77
N GLY A 139 16.07 7.79 -1.90
CA GLY A 139 15.63 6.89 -2.95
C GLY A 139 16.77 6.36 -3.82
N GLY A 140 16.40 5.80 -4.97
CA GLY A 140 17.37 5.30 -5.94
C GLY A 140 18.24 4.14 -5.46
N GLY A 141 17.79 3.38 -4.48
CA GLY A 141 18.54 2.26 -3.89
C GLY A 141 19.63 2.67 -2.90
N VAL A 142 19.81 3.96 -2.61
CA VAL A 142 20.86 4.46 -1.69
C VAL A 142 20.63 3.98 -0.27
N ALA A 143 19.39 3.89 0.19
CA ALA A 143 19.07 3.39 1.53
C ALA A 143 19.65 1.98 1.76
N TYR A 144 19.56 1.10 0.77
CA TYR A 144 20.15 -0.24 0.85
C TYR A 144 21.69 -0.22 0.88
N ILE A 145 22.32 0.69 0.10
CA ILE A 145 23.77 0.85 0.13
C ILE A 145 24.24 1.30 1.53
N ARG A 146 23.49 2.19 2.20
CA ARG A 146 23.81 2.59 3.58
C ARG A 146 23.58 1.46 4.59
N ALA A 147 22.60 0.57 4.34
CA ALA A 147 22.37 -0.61 5.18
C ALA A 147 23.51 -1.64 5.12
N VAL A 148 24.36 -1.63 4.10
CA VAL A 148 25.55 -2.51 4.01
C VAL A 148 26.45 -2.38 5.24
N GLU A 149 26.61 -1.18 5.79
CA GLU A 149 27.45 -0.92 6.98
C GLU A 149 26.96 -1.73 8.20
N ALA A 150 25.65 -1.88 8.38
CA ALA A 150 25.10 -2.71 9.45
C ALA A 150 25.44 -4.21 9.28
N LEU A 151 25.54 -4.69 8.04
CA LEU A 151 25.92 -6.07 7.73
C LEU A 151 27.40 -6.34 7.90
N GLU A 152 28.26 -5.33 7.90
CA GLU A 152 29.71 -5.49 8.12
C GLU A 152 30.04 -5.90 9.55
N THR A 153 29.22 -5.47 10.50
CA THR A 153 29.38 -5.79 11.92
C THR A 153 28.71 -7.10 12.31
N LEU A 154 27.83 -7.64 11.45
CA LEU A 154 27.07 -8.85 11.72
C LEU A 154 27.95 -10.10 11.48
N LYS A 155 27.97 -11.00 12.45
CA LYS A 155 28.69 -12.29 12.36
C LYS A 155 27.68 -13.42 12.49
N GLY A 156 27.80 -14.43 11.64
CA GLY A 156 27.06 -15.69 11.78
C GLY A 156 27.62 -16.56 12.88
N ASP A 157 26.78 -17.40 13.48
CA ASP A 157 27.21 -18.40 14.47
C ASP A 157 27.97 -19.57 13.83
N ASN A 158 27.89 -19.71 12.50
CA ASN A 158 28.54 -20.72 11.70
C ASN A 158 28.87 -20.17 10.28
N GLU A 159 29.54 -20.98 9.46
CA GLU A 159 29.95 -20.62 8.10
C GLU A 159 28.74 -20.40 7.16
N ASP A 160 27.69 -21.20 7.30
CA ASP A 160 26.49 -21.10 6.46
C ASP A 160 25.76 -19.78 6.72
N GLN A 161 25.59 -19.39 7.99
CA GLN A 161 25.01 -18.10 8.34
C GLN A 161 25.87 -16.93 7.84
N THR A 162 27.19 -17.05 7.95
CA THR A 162 28.14 -16.05 7.43
C THR A 162 28.01 -15.93 5.91
N THR A 163 27.88 -17.05 5.20
CA THR A 163 27.63 -17.06 3.76
C THR A 163 26.28 -16.40 3.41
N GLY A 164 25.24 -16.67 4.17
CA GLY A 164 23.94 -16.02 4.02
C GLY A 164 24.01 -14.50 4.16
N ILE A 165 24.76 -14.00 5.16
CA ILE A 165 25.01 -12.55 5.34
C ILE A 165 25.70 -11.96 4.10
N GLN A 166 26.71 -12.65 3.53
CA GLN A 166 27.40 -12.19 2.33
C GLN A 166 26.49 -12.17 1.10
N ILE A 167 25.57 -13.15 0.97
CA ILE A 167 24.57 -13.18 -0.10
C ILE A 167 23.67 -11.94 -0.01
N VAL A 168 23.13 -11.65 1.18
CA VAL A 168 22.28 -10.46 1.40
C VAL A 168 23.08 -9.18 1.11
N LYS A 169 24.30 -9.07 1.63
CA LYS A 169 25.18 -7.91 1.40
C LYS A 169 25.39 -7.63 -0.09
N ARG A 170 25.57 -8.70 -0.89
CA ARG A 170 25.72 -8.56 -2.34
C ARG A 170 24.39 -8.22 -3.03
N ALA A 171 23.29 -8.81 -2.58
CA ALA A 171 21.97 -8.63 -3.20
C ALA A 171 21.40 -7.22 -3.04
N ILE A 172 21.62 -6.56 -1.89
CA ILE A 172 21.08 -5.21 -1.63
C ILE A 172 21.76 -4.09 -2.44
N GLU A 173 22.82 -4.39 -3.19
CA GLU A 173 23.41 -3.47 -4.17
C GLU A 173 22.65 -3.46 -5.50
N GLU A 174 21.91 -4.53 -5.81
CA GLU A 174 21.26 -4.72 -7.10
C GLU A 174 20.20 -3.67 -7.45
N PRO A 175 19.38 -3.15 -6.52
CA PRO A 175 18.42 -2.10 -6.84
C PRO A 175 19.07 -0.86 -7.47
N LEU A 176 20.14 -0.34 -6.88
CA LEU A 176 20.89 0.79 -7.46
C LEU A 176 21.55 0.40 -8.80
N ARG A 177 22.19 -0.77 -8.85
CA ARG A 177 22.83 -1.28 -10.06
C ARG A 177 21.85 -1.38 -11.22
N GLN A 178 20.65 -1.90 -10.97
CA GLN A 178 19.63 -2.05 -12.00
C GLN A 178 19.10 -0.70 -12.50
N ILE A 179 18.90 0.27 -11.60
CA ILE A 179 18.48 1.64 -11.97
C ILE A 179 19.52 2.25 -12.93
N VAL A 180 20.81 2.13 -12.61
CA VAL A 180 21.88 2.66 -13.45
C VAL A 180 21.93 1.94 -14.81
N THR A 181 21.82 0.62 -14.81
CA THR A 181 21.81 -0.18 -16.05
C THR A 181 20.61 0.20 -16.93
N ASN A 182 19.42 0.41 -16.34
CA ASN A 182 18.24 0.85 -17.08
C ASN A 182 18.42 2.26 -17.68
N ALA A 183 19.23 3.10 -17.05
CA ALA A 183 19.61 4.42 -17.57
C ALA A 183 20.75 4.37 -18.61
N GLY A 184 21.27 3.16 -18.94
CA GLY A 184 22.36 2.98 -19.89
C GLY A 184 23.75 3.19 -19.31
N GLY A 185 23.90 3.33 -17.97
CA GLY A 185 25.14 3.53 -17.28
C GLY A 185 25.79 2.23 -16.77
N GLU A 186 27.02 2.34 -16.26
CA GLU A 186 27.77 1.22 -15.65
C GLU A 186 27.49 1.13 -14.14
N GLY A 187 26.62 0.17 -13.76
CA GLY A 187 26.14 0.01 -12.40
C GLY A 187 27.24 -0.19 -11.36
N SER A 188 28.32 -0.92 -11.71
CA SER A 188 29.44 -1.20 -10.78
C SER A 188 30.19 0.06 -10.38
N VAL A 189 30.42 0.96 -11.33
CA VAL A 189 31.11 2.23 -11.09
C VAL A 189 30.29 3.12 -10.17
N VAL A 190 28.99 3.24 -10.47
CA VAL A 190 28.09 4.08 -9.69
C VAL A 190 27.92 3.56 -8.26
N VAL A 191 27.73 2.24 -8.08
CA VAL A 191 27.62 1.62 -6.75
C VAL A 191 28.86 1.92 -5.90
N ASN A 192 30.05 1.75 -6.46
CA ASN A 192 31.29 2.04 -5.73
C ASN A 192 31.38 3.51 -5.34
N LYS A 193 31.08 4.43 -6.24
CA LYS A 193 31.10 5.87 -5.94
C LYS A 193 30.05 6.27 -4.90
N VAL A 194 28.86 5.66 -4.92
CA VAL A 194 27.84 5.91 -3.91
C VAL A 194 28.26 5.36 -2.54
N LYS A 195 28.97 4.22 -2.48
CA LYS A 195 29.53 3.66 -1.24
C LYS A 195 30.54 4.58 -0.56
N GLU A 196 31.35 5.31 -1.33
CA GLU A 196 32.32 6.29 -0.81
C GLU A 196 31.63 7.49 -0.15
N GLY A 197 30.39 7.80 -0.58
CA GLY A 197 29.59 8.89 -0.04
C GLY A 197 28.88 8.52 1.26
N LYS A 198 28.33 9.52 1.95
CA LYS A 198 27.61 9.39 3.21
C LYS A 198 26.19 9.95 3.14
N GLY A 199 25.33 9.50 4.06
CA GLY A 199 23.95 10.00 4.20
C GLY A 199 23.14 9.86 2.90
N ALA A 200 22.55 10.95 2.43
CA ALA A 200 21.70 10.97 1.25
C ALA A 200 22.46 11.15 -0.09
N PHE A 201 23.79 11.16 -0.07
CA PHE A 201 24.56 11.24 -1.31
C PHE A 201 24.31 10.00 -2.18
N GLY A 202 23.88 10.21 -3.42
CA GLY A 202 23.53 9.16 -4.35
C GLY A 202 23.61 9.61 -5.80
N TYR A 203 23.16 8.75 -6.70
CA TYR A 203 23.17 8.99 -8.14
C TYR A 203 21.75 9.27 -8.63
N ASN A 204 21.56 10.44 -9.25
CA ASN A 204 20.36 10.83 -9.96
C ASN A 204 20.45 10.33 -11.40
N ALA A 205 19.79 9.22 -11.69
CA ALA A 205 19.80 8.58 -13.01
C ALA A 205 19.10 9.41 -14.10
N ARG A 206 18.21 10.34 -13.71
CA ARG A 206 17.51 11.21 -14.65
C ARG A 206 18.46 12.26 -15.25
N ASP A 207 19.30 12.85 -14.40
CA ASP A 207 20.12 14.00 -14.75
C ASP A 207 21.61 13.62 -14.88
N ASP A 208 21.93 12.33 -14.77
CA ASP A 208 23.29 11.75 -14.82
C ASP A 208 24.28 12.48 -13.88
N ARG A 209 23.89 12.68 -12.63
CA ARG A 209 24.73 13.39 -11.65
C ARG A 209 24.66 12.82 -10.26
N TYR A 210 25.70 13.09 -9.47
CA TYR A 210 25.78 12.74 -8.06
C TYR A 210 25.38 13.92 -7.19
N GLU A 211 24.42 13.71 -6.28
CA GLU A 211 23.91 14.79 -5.43
C GLU A 211 23.27 14.22 -4.15
N ASP A 212 22.82 15.12 -3.28
CA ASP A 212 21.99 14.79 -2.12
C ASP A 212 20.57 14.48 -2.60
N LEU A 213 20.18 13.20 -2.59
CA LEU A 213 18.90 12.75 -3.12
C LEU A 213 17.70 13.23 -2.31
N LEU A 214 17.84 13.43 -1.00
CA LEU A 214 16.75 14.00 -0.20
C LEU A 214 16.46 15.44 -0.61
N LYS A 215 17.50 16.25 -0.85
CA LYS A 215 17.36 17.63 -1.32
C LYS A 215 16.84 17.69 -2.75
N ALA A 216 17.21 16.73 -3.57
CA ALA A 216 16.71 16.60 -4.95
C ALA A 216 15.26 16.09 -5.04
N GLY A 217 14.65 15.68 -3.91
CA GLY A 217 13.30 15.11 -3.89
C GLY A 217 13.23 13.67 -4.40
N ILE A 218 14.35 12.96 -4.48
CA ILE A 218 14.43 11.54 -4.84
C ILE A 218 14.39 10.73 -3.55
N ILE A 219 13.18 10.32 -3.19
CA ILE A 219 12.86 9.70 -1.89
C ILE A 219 12.10 8.40 -2.07
N ASP A 220 12.28 7.47 -1.15
CA ASP A 220 11.49 6.24 -1.05
C ASP A 220 10.82 6.16 0.33
N PRO A 221 9.60 5.59 0.43
CA PRO A 221 8.99 5.28 1.72
C PRO A 221 9.80 4.18 2.42
N THR A 222 10.14 4.39 3.69
CA THR A 222 10.90 3.40 4.49
C THR A 222 10.19 2.06 4.55
N LYS A 223 8.88 2.07 4.79
CA LYS A 223 8.04 0.86 4.86
C LYS A 223 8.13 0.03 3.57
N VAL A 224 8.08 0.66 2.40
CA VAL A 224 8.14 -0.03 1.11
C VAL A 224 9.50 -0.73 0.94
N SER A 225 10.59 -0.01 1.19
CA SER A 225 11.95 -0.57 1.08
C SER A 225 12.17 -1.72 2.07
N ARG A 226 11.73 -1.57 3.32
CA ARG A 226 11.84 -2.61 4.34
C ARG A 226 11.04 -3.86 3.98
N VAL A 227 9.77 -3.72 3.66
CA VAL A 227 8.87 -4.85 3.34
C VAL A 227 9.31 -5.55 2.05
N ALA A 228 9.83 -4.83 1.06
CA ALA A 228 10.38 -5.42 -0.14
C ALA A 228 11.56 -6.36 0.17
N LEU A 229 12.48 -5.93 1.04
CA LEU A 229 13.62 -6.76 1.45
C LEU A 229 13.18 -7.97 2.28
N GLU A 230 12.26 -7.80 3.23
CA GLU A 230 11.71 -8.88 4.06
C GLU A 230 11.01 -9.94 3.21
N ASN A 231 10.17 -9.53 2.26
CA ASN A 231 9.48 -10.44 1.36
C ASN A 231 10.45 -11.16 0.42
N ALA A 232 11.45 -10.45 -0.12
CA ALA A 232 12.49 -11.05 -0.95
C ALA A 232 13.27 -12.12 -0.18
N ALA A 233 13.69 -11.82 1.04
CA ALA A 233 14.38 -12.78 1.91
C ALA A 233 13.52 -13.99 2.26
N SER A 234 12.22 -13.79 2.54
CA SER A 234 11.27 -14.87 2.81
C SER A 234 11.12 -15.81 1.62
N ILE A 235 10.96 -15.30 0.42
CA ILE A 235 10.86 -16.11 -0.79
C ILE A 235 12.19 -16.81 -1.10
N ALA A 236 13.32 -16.10 -1.00
CA ALA A 236 14.64 -16.70 -1.19
C ALA A 236 14.89 -17.88 -0.23
N SER A 237 14.48 -17.76 1.03
CA SER A 237 14.57 -18.84 2.02
C SER A 237 13.78 -20.08 1.60
N MET A 238 12.59 -19.90 1.02
CA MET A 238 11.79 -21.01 0.50
C MET A 238 12.48 -21.67 -0.70
N PHE A 239 13.06 -20.88 -1.61
CA PHE A 239 13.80 -21.42 -2.75
C PHE A 239 14.98 -22.28 -2.32
N LEU A 240 15.73 -21.89 -1.28
CA LEU A 240 16.86 -22.64 -0.76
C LEU A 240 16.47 -24.02 -0.19
N THR A 241 15.20 -24.20 0.20
CA THR A 241 14.70 -25.48 0.74
C THR A 241 13.96 -26.33 -0.28
N THR A 242 13.82 -25.87 -1.55
CA THR A 242 13.16 -26.62 -2.60
C THR A 242 14.14 -27.41 -3.46
N GLU A 243 13.78 -28.63 -3.86
CA GLU A 243 14.57 -29.45 -4.76
C GLU A 243 14.29 -29.16 -6.23
N CYS A 244 13.10 -28.66 -6.57
CA CYS A 244 12.74 -28.29 -7.94
C CYS A 244 11.72 -27.16 -7.98
N VAL A 245 11.65 -26.47 -9.11
CA VAL A 245 10.67 -25.41 -9.41
C VAL A 245 9.99 -25.74 -10.71
N LEU A 246 8.65 -25.69 -10.71
CA LEU A 246 7.85 -25.81 -11.91
C LEU A 246 7.45 -24.41 -12.38
N ALA A 247 7.77 -24.07 -13.61
CA ALA A 247 7.39 -22.81 -14.23
C ALA A 247 6.71 -23.05 -15.57
N GLU A 248 5.77 -22.18 -15.91
CA GLU A 248 5.16 -22.21 -17.24
C GLU A 248 6.20 -21.87 -18.32
N LYS A 249 6.26 -22.70 -19.37
CA LYS A 249 7.09 -22.41 -20.52
C LYS A 249 6.48 -21.24 -21.29
N LYS A 250 7.29 -20.22 -21.61
CA LYS A 250 6.84 -19.15 -22.50
C LYS A 250 6.32 -19.75 -23.80
N SER A 251 5.07 -19.43 -24.13
CA SER A 251 4.49 -19.81 -25.43
C SER A 251 5.02 -18.86 -26.50
N ASP A 252 5.62 -19.42 -27.54
CA ASP A 252 6.02 -18.68 -28.76
C ASP A 252 4.81 -18.42 -29.68
N ALA A 253 3.59 -18.77 -29.24
CA ALA A 253 2.39 -18.50 -30.01
C ALA A 253 2.14 -16.98 -30.06
N PRO A 254 1.95 -16.37 -31.22
CA PRO A 254 1.56 -14.97 -31.32
C PRO A 254 0.26 -14.77 -30.56
N ALA A 255 0.19 -13.70 -29.75
CA ALA A 255 -1.01 -13.33 -29.00
C ALA A 255 -2.17 -13.25 -30.02
N MET A 256 -3.16 -14.14 -29.90
CA MET A 256 -4.36 -14.05 -30.70
C MET A 256 -5.02 -12.69 -30.44
N PRO A 257 -5.32 -11.88 -31.45
CA PRO A 257 -6.05 -10.65 -31.26
C PRO A 257 -7.38 -10.98 -30.59
N ALA A 258 -7.68 -10.25 -29.53
CA ALA A 258 -8.94 -10.36 -28.83
C ALA A 258 -10.06 -10.20 -29.85
N MET A 259 -10.87 -11.23 -30.07
CA MET A 259 -12.03 -11.14 -30.94
C MET A 259 -12.99 -10.08 -30.35
N PRO A 260 -13.38 -9.09 -31.15
CA PRO A 260 -14.43 -8.17 -30.70
C PRO A 260 -15.68 -9.00 -30.46
N GLY A 261 -16.21 -8.96 -29.23
CA GLY A 261 -17.42 -9.66 -28.86
C GLY A 261 -18.57 -9.27 -29.78
N GLY A 262 -18.96 -10.22 -30.64
CA GLY A 262 -20.12 -10.08 -31.51
C GLY A 262 -21.39 -9.96 -30.64
N GLY A 263 -21.92 -8.75 -30.58
CA GLY A 263 -23.25 -8.51 -30.09
C GLY A 263 -24.25 -9.12 -31.03
N MET A 264 -24.76 -10.29 -30.71
CA MET A 264 -25.91 -10.88 -31.42
C MET A 264 -27.17 -10.26 -30.84
N GLY A 265 -27.67 -9.25 -31.55
CA GLY A 265 -29.01 -8.75 -31.38
C GLY A 265 -30.01 -9.84 -31.72
N GLY A 266 -30.73 -10.33 -30.74
CA GLY A 266 -31.91 -11.19 -30.95
C GLY A 266 -33.07 -10.38 -31.46
N MET A 267 -33.50 -10.68 -32.65
CA MET A 267 -34.90 -10.46 -33.11
C MET A 267 -35.74 -11.63 -32.60
N MET A 268 -36.74 -11.36 -31.84
CA MET A 268 -38.17 -11.70 -31.90
C MET A 268 -38.80 -11.44 -30.54
#